data_eadbb23ccea410fdae9da9665f59ed53
#
_entry.id   eadbb23ccea410fdae9da9665f59ed53
#
_cell.length_a   1.000
_cell.length_b   1.000
_cell.length_c   1.000
_cell.angle_alpha   90.00
_cell.angle_beta   90.00
_cell.angle_gamma   90.00
#
_symmetry.space_group_name_H-M   'P 1'
#
loop_
_entity.id
_entity.type
_entity.pdbx_description
1 polymer ?
#
loop_
_entity_poly.entity_id
_entity_poly.type
_entity_poly.pdbx_seq_one_letter_code
_entity_poly.pdbx_strand_id
1 'polypeptide(L)'
;LFLFNREEFTPEMLEEEFRPLLEQATQFPAFETHAYRLCQNFFPTRLGQVKNKIQKKYWKTLTSIELGFPVGLDFTAGKFTPEIGFQAALSLPGFQIGGSITNTVYFPESESEFSVNSNWFVNAEYHWKPGSLYANQHQTIQVGYLLNNSNSQLFEGTTMRATYKQTLSRHMSVQAGIVGTKNLTTFYPVVGFRIRF
;
A
#
# COMPACT_ATOMS: atom_id res chain seq x y z
N LEU A 1 -19.85 20.49 3.08
CA LEU A 1 -21.01 21.27 2.65
C LEU A 1 -22.20 20.35 2.56
N PHE A 2 -23.26 20.65 3.33
CA PHE A 2 -24.57 19.98 3.23
C PHE A 2 -25.49 20.85 2.42
N LEU A 3 -26.04 20.28 1.34
CA LEU A 3 -27.06 20.90 0.54
C LEU A 3 -28.38 20.15 0.80
N PHE A 4 -29.38 20.83 1.26
CA PHE A 4 -30.70 20.26 1.55
C PHE A 4 -31.79 21.19 1.04
N ASN A 5 -32.95 20.62 0.71
CA ASN A 5 -34.11 21.40 0.36
C ASN A 5 -34.80 21.89 1.65
N ARG A 6 -34.86 23.19 1.84
CA ARG A 6 -35.41 23.81 3.04
C ARG A 6 -36.90 23.50 3.28
N GLU A 7 -37.61 23.15 2.23
CA GLU A 7 -39.04 22.79 2.30
C GLU A 7 -39.23 21.34 2.82
N GLU A 8 -38.23 20.48 2.70
CA GLU A 8 -38.31 19.07 3.08
C GLU A 8 -37.78 18.77 4.49
N PHE A 9 -37.04 19.69 5.11
CA PHE A 9 -36.38 19.47 6.39
C PHE A 9 -36.65 20.60 7.37
N THR A 10 -37.17 20.27 8.53
CA THR A 10 -37.32 21.21 9.62
C THR A 10 -36.00 21.45 10.36
N PRO A 11 -35.82 22.61 11.04
CA PRO A 11 -34.62 22.87 11.83
C PRO A 11 -34.36 21.82 12.89
N GLU A 12 -35.39 21.27 13.51
CA GLU A 12 -35.31 20.22 14.53
C GLU A 12 -34.74 18.92 13.94
N MET A 13 -35.23 18.48 12.77
CA MET A 13 -34.73 17.32 12.06
C MET A 13 -33.25 17.49 11.67
N LEU A 14 -32.88 18.73 11.27
CA LEU A 14 -31.46 19.01 10.94
C LEU A 14 -30.58 18.94 12.17
N GLU A 15 -31.05 19.44 13.31
CA GLU A 15 -30.28 19.43 14.54
C GLU A 15 -30.16 18.02 15.13
N GLU A 16 -31.23 17.28 15.21
CA GLU A 16 -31.28 15.98 15.86
C GLU A 16 -30.62 14.87 15.04
N GLU A 17 -30.81 14.86 13.73
CA GLU A 17 -30.36 13.78 12.85
C GLU A 17 -29.03 14.08 12.14
N PHE A 18 -28.79 15.33 11.73
CA PHE A 18 -27.60 15.68 10.97
C PHE A 18 -26.44 16.16 11.82
N ARG A 19 -26.69 16.73 13.00
CA ARG A 19 -25.64 17.20 13.88
C ARG A 19 -24.65 16.07 14.29
N PRO A 20 -25.11 14.89 14.71
CA PRO A 20 -24.19 13.78 15.01
C PRO A 20 -23.40 13.31 13.80
N LEU A 21 -24.01 13.34 12.59
CA LEU A 21 -23.32 12.98 11.36
C LEU A 21 -22.28 14.04 10.95
N LEU A 22 -22.58 15.30 11.18
CA LEU A 22 -21.66 16.40 10.92
C LEU A 22 -20.47 16.34 11.88
N GLU A 23 -20.71 16.13 13.16
CA GLU A 23 -19.67 16.00 14.18
C GLU A 23 -18.74 14.81 13.85
N GLN A 24 -19.29 13.67 13.47
CA GLN A 24 -18.49 12.53 13.02
C GLN A 24 -17.68 12.83 11.77
N ALA A 25 -18.27 13.56 10.80
CA ALA A 25 -17.59 13.89 9.54
C ALA A 25 -16.50 14.96 9.73
N THR A 26 -16.62 15.84 10.72
CA THR A 26 -15.67 16.95 10.95
C THR A 26 -14.56 16.62 11.95
N GLN A 27 -14.69 15.57 12.74
CA GLN A 27 -13.67 15.14 13.70
C GLN A 27 -12.34 14.71 13.04
N PHE A 28 -12.33 14.43 11.73
CA PHE A 28 -11.16 13.90 11.04
C PHE A 28 -10.85 14.70 9.79
N PRO A 29 -9.76 15.48 9.79
CA PRO A 29 -9.35 16.32 8.65
C PRO A 29 -8.97 15.52 7.38
N ALA A 30 -8.84 14.20 7.48
CA ALA A 30 -8.51 13.31 6.36
C ALA A 30 -9.75 12.80 5.59
N PHE A 31 -10.95 13.23 5.91
CA PHE A 31 -12.14 12.81 5.17
C PHE A 31 -12.18 13.43 3.78
N GLU A 32 -12.27 12.57 2.77
CA GLU A 32 -12.63 12.98 1.42
C GLU A 32 -14.05 13.53 1.41
N THR A 33 -14.27 14.59 0.64
CA THR A 33 -15.60 15.17 0.44
C THR A 33 -16.50 14.17 -0.27
N HIS A 34 -17.58 13.77 0.41
CA HIS A 34 -18.60 12.91 -0.17
C HIS A 34 -19.92 13.67 -0.27
N ALA A 35 -20.57 13.54 -1.41
CA ALA A 35 -21.92 14.05 -1.60
C ALA A 35 -22.94 12.93 -1.38
N TYR A 36 -23.90 13.15 -0.50
CA TYR A 36 -25.04 12.28 -0.28
C TYR A 36 -26.31 13.04 -0.60
N ARG A 37 -27.21 12.43 -1.35
CA ARG A 37 -28.54 12.98 -1.62
C ARG A 37 -29.56 12.22 -0.81
N LEU A 38 -30.27 12.92 0.07
CA LEU A 38 -31.36 12.41 0.89
C LEU A 38 -32.68 13.06 0.45
N CYS A 39 -33.72 12.28 0.31
CA CYS A 39 -35.07 12.74 0.04
C CYS A 39 -35.98 12.32 1.19
N GLN A 40 -36.92 13.16 1.57
CA GLN A 40 -37.80 12.97 2.73
C GLN A 40 -38.57 11.64 2.69
N ASN A 41 -39.07 11.21 1.55
CA ASN A 41 -39.83 9.96 1.40
C ASN A 41 -39.00 8.68 1.70
N PHE A 42 -37.67 8.81 1.72
CA PHE A 42 -36.76 7.70 1.97
C PHE A 42 -35.89 7.91 3.23
N PHE A 43 -36.20 8.94 3.99
CA PHE A 43 -35.38 9.44 5.07
C PHE A 43 -35.01 8.36 6.11
N PRO A 44 -35.96 7.61 6.71
CA PRO A 44 -35.60 6.65 7.76
C PRO A 44 -34.66 5.53 7.28
N THR A 45 -34.91 5.03 6.07
CA THR A 45 -34.14 3.91 5.51
C THR A 45 -32.80 4.37 4.95
N ARG A 46 -32.78 5.55 4.31
CA ARG A 46 -31.53 6.07 3.71
C ARG A 46 -30.59 6.69 4.72
N LEU A 47 -31.10 7.31 5.78
CA LEU A 47 -30.26 7.83 6.85
C LEU A 47 -29.46 6.70 7.51
N GLY A 48 -30.10 5.57 7.80
CA GLY A 48 -29.41 4.36 8.30
C GLY A 48 -28.33 3.85 7.35
N GLN A 49 -28.58 3.88 6.03
CA GLN A 49 -27.58 3.49 5.03
C GLN A 49 -26.42 4.47 4.94
N VAL A 50 -26.69 5.77 5.02
CA VAL A 50 -25.64 6.82 5.02
C VAL A 50 -24.81 6.72 6.28
N LYS A 51 -25.45 6.59 7.45
CA LYS A 51 -24.76 6.37 8.74
C LYS A 51 -23.84 5.14 8.69
N ASN A 52 -24.36 4.02 8.19
CA ASN A 52 -23.56 2.81 8.01
C ASN A 52 -22.39 2.97 7.01
N LYS A 53 -22.61 3.73 5.93
CA LYS A 53 -21.53 4.01 4.95
C LYS A 53 -20.46 4.92 5.55
N ILE A 54 -20.87 5.96 6.28
CA ILE A 54 -19.95 6.86 6.99
C ILE A 54 -19.17 6.06 8.05
N GLN A 55 -19.85 5.28 8.89
CA GLN A 55 -19.19 4.45 9.89
C GLN A 55 -18.22 3.45 9.27
N LYS A 56 -18.65 2.70 8.24
CA LYS A 56 -17.77 1.74 7.55
C LYS A 56 -16.55 2.41 6.94
N LYS A 57 -16.71 3.59 6.37
CA LYS A 57 -15.59 4.33 5.79
C LYS A 57 -14.67 4.89 6.87
N TYR A 58 -15.25 5.38 7.96
CA TYR A 58 -14.54 5.84 9.14
C TYR A 58 -13.66 4.74 9.74
N TRP A 59 -14.21 3.56 10.00
CA TRP A 59 -13.44 2.41 10.52
C TRP A 59 -12.34 1.97 9.54
N LYS A 60 -12.60 2.07 8.24
CA LYS A 60 -11.63 1.73 7.20
C LYS A 60 -10.48 2.73 7.09
N THR A 61 -10.69 3.97 7.50
CA THR A 61 -9.65 5.02 7.50
C THR A 61 -8.88 5.11 8.81
N LEU A 62 -9.41 4.57 9.91
CA LEU A 62 -8.78 4.72 11.23
C LEU A 62 -7.58 3.81 11.43
N THR A 63 -7.70 2.56 11.13
CA THR A 63 -6.57 1.61 11.23
C THR A 63 -7.00 0.30 10.59
N SER A 64 -6.31 -0.16 9.58
CA SER A 64 -6.55 -1.48 8.99
C SER A 64 -5.24 -2.18 8.75
N ILE A 65 -5.22 -3.49 8.95
CA ILE A 65 -4.11 -4.33 8.55
C ILE A 65 -4.42 -4.83 7.14
N GLU A 66 -3.51 -4.57 6.22
CA GLU A 66 -3.56 -5.05 4.86
C GLU A 66 -2.52 -6.16 4.69
N LEU A 67 -2.97 -7.29 4.18
CA LEU A 67 -2.11 -8.41 3.84
C LEU A 67 -2.05 -8.54 2.33
N GLY A 68 -0.89 -8.95 1.80
CA GLY A 68 -0.71 -9.10 0.36
C GLY A 68 0.38 -10.11 0.03
N PHE A 69 0.28 -10.66 -1.16
CA PHE A 69 1.26 -11.57 -1.75
C PHE A 69 1.85 -10.92 -2.99
N PRO A 70 2.98 -10.18 -2.84
CA PRO A 70 3.68 -9.60 -3.98
C PRO A 70 4.41 -10.69 -4.77
N VAL A 71 4.20 -10.67 -6.08
CA VAL A 71 4.97 -11.43 -7.05
C VAL A 71 5.59 -10.44 -8.02
N GLY A 72 6.86 -10.60 -8.34
CA GLY A 72 7.53 -9.63 -9.19
C GLY A 72 8.70 -10.20 -9.98
N LEU A 73 9.20 -9.35 -10.83
CA LEU A 73 10.38 -9.60 -11.63
C LEU A 73 11.27 -8.35 -11.58
N ASP A 74 12.48 -8.52 -11.07
CA ASP A 74 13.49 -7.48 -11.04
C ASP A 74 14.56 -7.72 -12.09
N PHE A 75 15.20 -6.66 -12.51
CA PHE A 75 16.42 -6.67 -13.29
C PHE A 75 17.53 -6.07 -12.41
N THR A 76 18.49 -6.91 -12.01
CA THR A 76 19.57 -6.55 -11.10
C THR A 76 20.88 -7.12 -11.62
N ALA A 77 21.92 -6.31 -11.69
CA ALA A 77 23.25 -6.71 -12.17
C ALA A 77 23.23 -7.42 -13.54
N GLY A 78 22.39 -6.96 -14.46
CA GLY A 78 22.28 -7.54 -15.80
C GLY A 78 21.42 -8.80 -15.90
N LYS A 79 20.77 -9.26 -14.80
CA LYS A 79 20.00 -10.50 -14.76
C LYS A 79 18.59 -10.30 -14.25
N PHE A 80 17.67 -11.12 -14.73
CA PHE A 80 16.31 -11.20 -14.22
C PHE A 80 16.26 -12.02 -12.95
N THR A 81 15.64 -11.44 -11.92
CA THR A 81 15.50 -12.05 -10.58
C THR A 81 14.01 -12.07 -10.21
N PRO A 82 13.32 -13.20 -10.43
CA PRO A 82 11.96 -13.37 -9.94
C PRO A 82 11.89 -13.24 -8.42
N GLU A 83 10.83 -12.61 -7.93
CA GLU A 83 10.59 -12.42 -6.50
C GLU A 83 9.16 -12.80 -6.14
N ILE A 84 8.99 -13.50 -5.03
CA ILE A 84 7.70 -13.80 -4.41
C ILE A 84 7.79 -13.46 -2.92
N GLY A 85 6.70 -13.02 -2.33
CA GLY A 85 6.73 -12.68 -0.91
C GLY A 85 5.39 -12.60 -0.24
N PHE A 86 5.46 -12.26 1.04
CA PHE A 86 4.33 -11.94 1.89
C PHE A 86 4.55 -10.54 2.47
N GLN A 87 3.50 -9.72 2.46
CA GLN A 87 3.52 -8.34 2.94
C GLN A 87 2.39 -8.14 3.96
N ALA A 88 2.70 -7.42 5.02
CA ALA A 88 1.72 -6.92 5.98
C ALA A 88 1.94 -5.43 6.19
N ALA A 89 0.87 -4.65 6.12
CA ALA A 89 0.93 -3.20 6.31
C ALA A 89 -0.19 -2.71 7.22
N LEU A 90 0.14 -1.76 8.08
CA LEU A 90 -0.78 -1.06 8.95
C LEU A 90 -1.14 0.28 8.29
N SER A 91 -2.40 0.41 7.88
CA SER A 91 -2.93 1.65 7.33
C SER A 91 -3.25 2.63 8.46
N LEU A 92 -2.67 3.80 8.37
CA LEU A 92 -2.90 4.94 9.25
C LEU A 92 -3.45 6.13 8.43
N PRO A 93 -4.08 7.13 9.06
CA PRO A 93 -4.51 8.32 8.33
C PRO A 93 -3.34 9.01 7.63
N GLY A 94 -3.34 9.02 6.30
CA GLY A 94 -2.34 9.70 5.46
C GLY A 94 -1.13 8.86 5.06
N PHE A 95 -0.82 7.76 5.72
CA PHE A 95 0.30 6.88 5.37
C PHE A 95 0.06 5.43 5.81
N GLN A 96 0.91 4.53 5.36
CA GLN A 96 0.95 3.14 5.83
C GLN A 96 2.38 2.78 6.18
N ILE A 97 2.55 1.99 7.21
CA ILE A 97 3.82 1.36 7.54
C ILE A 97 3.67 -0.14 7.47
N GLY A 98 4.65 -0.81 6.95
CA GLY A 98 4.57 -2.24 6.77
C GLY A 98 5.92 -2.92 6.73
N GLY A 99 5.83 -4.21 6.58
CA GLY A 99 6.98 -5.06 6.34
C GLY A 99 6.63 -6.17 5.38
N SER A 100 7.64 -6.72 4.75
CA SER A 100 7.49 -7.88 3.90
C SER A 100 8.67 -8.82 4.05
N ILE A 101 8.40 -10.10 3.82
CA ILE A 101 9.42 -11.12 3.63
C ILE A 101 9.32 -11.58 2.19
N THR A 102 10.41 -11.46 1.45
CA THR A 102 10.44 -11.79 0.03
C THR A 102 11.58 -12.75 -0.27
N ASN A 103 11.31 -13.69 -1.15
CA ASN A 103 12.28 -14.61 -1.71
C ASN A 103 12.62 -14.15 -3.12
N THR A 104 13.87 -13.82 -3.36
CA THR A 104 14.41 -13.46 -4.68
C THR A 104 15.23 -14.61 -5.22
N VAL A 105 14.86 -15.09 -6.37
CA VAL A 105 15.54 -16.20 -7.04
C VAL A 105 16.55 -15.65 -8.03
N TYR A 106 17.76 -16.21 -8.00
CA TYR A 106 18.85 -15.86 -8.89
C TYR A 106 19.36 -17.11 -9.61
N PHE A 107 19.54 -16.98 -10.91
CA PHE A 107 20.07 -18.04 -11.77
C PHE A 107 21.52 -17.72 -12.15
N PRO A 108 22.51 -18.32 -11.51
CA PRO A 108 23.92 -18.15 -11.90
C PRO A 108 24.16 -18.77 -13.28
N GLU A 109 25.04 -18.16 -14.04
CA GLU A 109 25.54 -18.75 -15.29
C GLU A 109 26.60 -19.79 -14.95
N SER A 110 26.20 -21.04 -14.91
CA SER A 110 27.12 -22.17 -14.84
C SER A 110 26.99 -22.99 -16.12
N GLU A 111 28.12 -23.26 -16.75
CA GLU A 111 28.14 -24.01 -18.03
C GLU A 111 27.74 -25.49 -17.87
N SER A 112 27.71 -26.02 -16.66
CA SER A 112 27.52 -27.45 -16.44
C SER A 112 26.33 -27.87 -15.58
N GLU A 113 25.76 -26.99 -14.76
CA GLU A 113 24.62 -27.35 -13.89
C GLU A 113 23.64 -26.19 -13.73
N PHE A 114 22.35 -26.54 -13.86
CA PHE A 114 21.27 -25.60 -13.53
C PHE A 114 21.21 -25.44 -12.01
N SER A 115 21.69 -24.32 -11.50
CA SER A 115 21.62 -23.99 -10.08
C SER A 115 20.65 -22.85 -9.83
N VAL A 116 19.94 -22.93 -8.73
CA VAL A 116 18.97 -21.91 -8.29
C VAL A 116 19.36 -21.41 -6.92
N ASN A 117 19.66 -20.13 -6.80
CA ASN A 117 19.95 -19.49 -5.54
C ASN A 117 18.74 -18.75 -5.02
N SER A 118 18.28 -19.10 -3.83
CA SER A 118 17.14 -18.52 -3.15
C SER A 118 17.60 -17.57 -2.05
N ASN A 119 17.19 -16.32 -2.12
CA ASN A 119 17.65 -15.26 -1.24
C ASN A 119 16.46 -14.61 -0.53
N TRP A 120 16.43 -14.70 0.80
CA TRP A 120 15.36 -14.15 1.60
C TRP A 120 15.70 -12.77 2.11
N PHE A 121 14.84 -11.80 1.79
CA PHE A 121 14.91 -10.45 2.30
C PHE A 121 13.78 -10.18 3.29
N VAL A 122 14.11 -9.57 4.41
CA VAL A 122 13.14 -8.87 5.26
C VAL A 122 13.17 -7.40 4.91
N ASN A 123 11.99 -6.81 4.73
CA ASN A 123 11.87 -5.43 4.27
C ASN A 123 10.99 -4.63 5.23
N ALA A 124 11.37 -3.40 5.49
CA ALA A 124 10.54 -2.37 6.08
C ALA A 124 10.00 -1.46 4.97
N GLU A 125 8.74 -1.08 5.04
CA GLU A 125 8.05 -0.31 4.01
C GLU A 125 7.31 0.88 4.60
N TYR A 126 7.45 2.01 3.93
CA TYR A 126 6.69 3.21 4.21
C TYR A 126 5.95 3.63 2.96
N HIS A 127 4.61 3.69 3.05
CA HIS A 127 3.75 4.03 1.94
C HIS A 127 3.07 5.38 2.22
N TRP A 128 3.07 6.26 1.25
CA TRP A 128 2.32 7.52 1.33
C TRP A 128 1.46 7.70 0.08
N LYS A 129 0.39 8.45 0.26
CA LYS A 129 -0.49 8.85 -0.83
C LYS A 129 -0.14 10.29 -1.19
N PRO A 130 0.38 10.57 -2.39
CA PRO A 130 0.39 11.94 -2.87
C PRO A 130 -1.07 12.41 -2.92
N GLY A 131 -1.36 13.61 -2.42
CA GLY A 131 -2.71 14.15 -2.20
C GLY A 131 -3.60 14.30 -3.45
N SER A 132 -3.67 13.29 -4.28
CA SER A 132 -4.49 13.19 -5.46
C SER A 132 -5.83 12.52 -5.13
N LEU A 133 -6.89 13.03 -5.70
CA LEU A 133 -8.25 12.46 -5.67
C LEU A 133 -8.34 11.02 -6.22
N TYR A 134 -7.29 10.51 -6.83
CA TYR A 134 -7.20 9.15 -7.35
C TYR A 134 -6.60 8.22 -6.28
N ALA A 135 -7.45 7.64 -5.47
CA ALA A 135 -7.17 6.85 -4.26
C ALA A 135 -6.33 5.57 -4.47
N ASN A 136 -5.87 5.27 -5.67
CA ASN A 136 -5.18 4.03 -5.99
C ASN A 136 -3.67 4.18 -6.25
N GLN A 137 -3.14 5.40 -6.24
CA GLN A 137 -1.72 5.63 -6.47
C GLN A 137 -0.99 5.80 -5.13
N HIS A 138 -0.20 4.81 -4.77
CA HIS A 138 0.69 4.85 -3.62
C HIS A 138 2.13 4.96 -4.09
N GLN A 139 2.90 5.70 -3.33
CA GLN A 139 4.35 5.71 -3.41
C GLN A 139 4.89 5.00 -2.19
N THR A 140 5.93 4.19 -2.36
CA THR A 140 6.49 3.39 -1.27
C THR A 140 8.00 3.48 -1.32
N ILE A 141 8.61 3.74 -0.16
CA ILE A 141 10.03 3.46 0.06
C ILE A 141 10.13 2.15 0.81
N GLN A 142 11.00 1.29 0.33
CA GLN A 142 11.29 0.00 0.96
C GLN A 142 12.78 -0.09 1.22
N VAL A 143 13.13 -0.55 2.42
CA VAL A 143 14.50 -0.91 2.80
C VAL A 143 14.50 -2.38 3.21
N GLY A 144 15.34 -3.17 2.58
CA GLY A 144 15.43 -4.60 2.81
C GLY A 144 16.82 -5.05 3.26
N TYR A 145 16.84 -6.08 4.08
CA TYR A 145 18.05 -6.76 4.55
C TYR A 145 18.01 -8.24 4.16
N LEU A 146 19.11 -8.77 3.66
CA LEU A 146 19.24 -10.19 3.31
C LEU A 146 19.39 -11.03 4.57
N LEU A 147 18.47 -11.98 4.77
CA LEU A 147 18.48 -12.88 5.94
C LEU A 147 19.43 -14.06 5.79
N ASN A 148 19.46 -14.64 4.60
CA ASN A 148 20.33 -15.79 4.34
C ASN A 148 21.19 -15.58 3.11
N ASN A 149 22.43 -15.93 3.25
CA ASN A 149 23.43 -15.87 2.19
C ASN A 149 23.68 -17.32 1.70
N SER A 150 22.72 -17.88 0.96
CA SER A 150 22.88 -19.23 0.41
C SER A 150 23.73 -19.20 -0.87
N ASN A 151 25.06 -19.05 -0.70
CA ASN A 151 26.06 -19.16 -1.76
C ASN A 151 25.78 -18.37 -3.06
N SER A 152 24.99 -17.32 -2.97
CA SER A 152 24.69 -16.46 -4.11
C SER A 152 25.91 -15.59 -4.41
N GLN A 153 26.52 -15.78 -5.56
CA GLN A 153 27.62 -14.91 -6.03
C GLN A 153 27.18 -13.44 -6.19
N LEU A 154 25.88 -13.20 -6.39
CA LEU A 154 25.34 -11.85 -6.53
C LEU A 154 25.14 -11.15 -5.18
N PHE A 155 24.65 -11.86 -4.17
CA PHE A 155 24.31 -11.32 -2.86
C PHE A 155 25.25 -11.83 -1.77
N GLU A 156 26.53 -11.57 -1.97
CA GLU A 156 27.58 -12.03 -1.07
C GLU A 156 27.74 -11.07 0.13
N GLY A 157 27.97 -11.62 1.32
CA GLY A 157 28.18 -10.85 2.55
C GLY A 157 26.93 -10.09 3.00
N THR A 158 27.11 -9.03 3.77
CA THR A 158 26.01 -8.15 4.16
C THR A 158 25.43 -7.48 2.94
N THR A 159 24.15 -7.73 2.69
CA THR A 159 23.42 -7.21 1.55
C THR A 159 22.17 -6.48 2.00
N MET A 160 22.02 -5.26 1.51
CA MET A 160 20.84 -4.42 1.74
C MET A 160 20.30 -3.90 0.43
N ARG A 161 19.00 -3.64 0.38
CA ARG A 161 18.38 -2.98 -0.75
C ARG A 161 17.57 -1.77 -0.33
N ALA A 162 17.55 -0.74 -1.16
CA ALA A 162 16.68 0.41 -1.00
C ALA A 162 15.94 0.62 -2.33
N THR A 163 14.63 0.55 -2.30
CA THR A 163 13.80 0.69 -3.50
C THR A 163 12.67 1.68 -3.29
N TYR A 164 12.36 2.42 -4.34
CA TYR A 164 11.19 3.23 -4.49
C TYR A 164 10.21 2.51 -5.41
N LYS A 165 8.96 2.40 -4.96
CA LYS A 165 7.88 1.77 -5.74
C LYS A 165 6.79 2.79 -6.04
N GLN A 166 6.33 2.81 -7.26
CA GLN A 166 5.19 3.58 -7.73
C GLN A 166 4.06 2.64 -8.11
N THR A 167 2.93 2.72 -7.42
CA THR A 167 1.73 1.96 -7.77
C THR A 167 1.07 2.59 -8.99
N LEU A 168 0.90 1.82 -10.05
CA LEU A 168 0.27 2.23 -11.31
C LEU A 168 -1.23 1.92 -11.31
N SER A 169 -1.60 0.80 -10.69
CA SER A 169 -2.99 0.37 -10.57
C SER A 169 -3.19 -0.38 -9.25
N ARG A 170 -4.40 -0.83 -8.99
CA ARG A 170 -4.74 -1.58 -7.75
C ARG A 170 -3.83 -2.78 -7.50
N HIS A 171 -3.36 -3.43 -8.56
CA HIS A 171 -2.59 -4.67 -8.48
C HIS A 171 -1.18 -4.54 -9.03
N MET A 172 -0.82 -3.43 -9.66
CA MET A 172 0.43 -3.29 -10.39
C MET A 172 1.27 -2.14 -9.88
N SER A 173 2.56 -2.37 -9.71
CA SER A 173 3.53 -1.34 -9.38
C SER A 173 4.85 -1.56 -10.11
N VAL A 174 5.56 -0.47 -10.35
CA VAL A 174 6.94 -0.48 -10.83
C VAL A 174 7.84 -0.05 -9.68
N GLN A 175 9.07 -0.53 -9.69
CA GLN A 175 10.06 -0.14 -8.70
C GLN A 175 11.41 0.17 -9.35
N ALA A 176 12.15 1.06 -8.70
CA ALA A 176 13.54 1.35 -9.02
C ALA A 176 14.32 1.53 -7.71
N GLY A 177 15.57 1.18 -7.70
CA GLY A 177 16.38 1.29 -6.50
C GLY A 177 17.81 0.79 -6.68
N ILE A 178 18.42 0.49 -5.55
CA ILE A 178 19.79 -0.02 -5.48
C ILE A 178 19.86 -1.20 -4.53
N VAL A 179 20.73 -2.15 -4.83
CA VAL A 179 21.17 -3.22 -3.93
C VAL A 179 22.66 -3.02 -3.64
N GLY A 180 23.01 -2.89 -2.37
CA GLY A 180 24.39 -2.92 -1.88
C GLY A 180 24.72 -4.31 -1.38
N THR A 181 25.79 -4.91 -1.84
CA THR A 181 26.27 -6.26 -1.52
C THR A 181 27.75 -6.24 -1.16
N LYS A 182 28.35 -7.38 -0.83
CA LYS A 182 29.76 -7.50 -0.41
C LYS A 182 30.09 -6.53 0.73
N ASN A 183 29.30 -6.62 1.80
CA ASN A 183 29.39 -5.70 2.95
C ASN A 183 29.21 -4.23 2.55
N LEU A 184 28.28 -3.96 1.62
CA LEU A 184 27.96 -2.63 1.08
C LEU A 184 29.11 -1.94 0.32
N THR A 185 30.03 -2.71 -0.23
CA THR A 185 31.11 -2.17 -1.06
C THR A 185 30.77 -2.15 -2.54
N THR A 186 29.80 -2.96 -2.96
CA THR A 186 29.36 -3.06 -4.37
C THR A 186 27.88 -2.72 -4.47
N PHE A 187 27.52 -1.87 -5.40
CA PHE A 187 26.15 -1.42 -5.61
C PHE A 187 25.67 -1.73 -7.03
N TYR A 188 24.45 -2.29 -7.12
CA TYR A 188 23.78 -2.56 -8.39
C TYR A 188 22.45 -1.83 -8.45
N PRO A 189 22.13 -1.20 -9.59
CA PRO A 189 20.79 -0.68 -9.81
C PRO A 189 19.79 -1.82 -9.92
N VAL A 190 18.58 -1.59 -9.43
CA VAL A 190 17.45 -2.50 -9.53
C VAL A 190 16.29 -1.76 -10.20
N VAL A 191 15.71 -2.39 -11.19
CA VAL A 191 14.45 -1.95 -11.79
C VAL A 191 13.53 -3.16 -11.85
N GLY A 192 12.27 -3.00 -11.52
CA GLY A 192 11.37 -4.15 -11.51
C GLY A 192 9.92 -3.79 -11.56
N PHE A 193 9.14 -4.85 -11.67
CA PHE A 193 7.72 -4.82 -11.78
C PHE A 193 7.12 -5.78 -10.73
N ARG A 194 6.02 -5.36 -10.09
CA ARG A 194 5.31 -6.13 -9.08
C ARG A 194 3.83 -6.24 -9.39
N ILE A 195 3.29 -7.42 -9.14
CA ILE A 195 1.84 -7.68 -9.07
C ILE A 195 1.54 -8.07 -7.62
N ARG A 196 0.50 -7.48 -7.06
CA ARG A 196 0.01 -7.78 -5.70
C ARG A 196 -1.38 -8.40 -5.78
N PHE A 197 -1.54 -9.53 -5.14
CA PHE A 197 -2.79 -10.26 -4.97
C PHE A 197 -3.36 -10.08 -3.58
#